data_1fd80a808c5925b79318068a0b6ba584
#
_entry.id   1fd80a808c5925b79318068a0b6ba584
#
_cell.length_a   1.000
_cell.length_b   1.000
_cell.length_c   1.000
_cell.angle_alpha   90.00
_cell.angle_beta   90.00
_cell.angle_gamma   90.00
#
_symmetry.space_group_name_H-M   'P 1'
#
loop_
_entity.id
_entity.type
_entity.pdbx_description
1 polymer ?
#
loop_
_entity_poly.entity_id
_entity_poly.type
_entity_poly.pdbx_seq_one_letter_code
_entity_poly.pdbx_strand_id
1 'polypeptide(L)'
;GFTPFQVEVTDLLKEGDNFLTVEVNNRRIKDAIPALSFDWWNYGGITRDVLLVTTPQTYIEEYVVQLDKEQPDRLIKVRLSEQKAGEKVSVTIPELKITFELYTDSEGKAEAVKTVKKFQRWSPDTPKLYEVRVTSATDCVTEQIGFRNITVKGTDIYLNGKPMFMCSISFHEEIPQRMGRAFSEADAAMLLNEAKALGVNMIRLAHYPQNEYTVRLAEKMGFILWQEIPIWQGIDFTDDTTRRKAQNMLSEMIKRDRNRCAVGFWGVANETQPSKERNAFLSSLLETGKQLDTTRLYVAAFDLVRFNAEKQRFVMDDSFTSRLDVVAVNKYMGWYHPWPVEPKDAIWNVVPDKPLIISEFGGEALYGQSGSEDVVSSWSEEYQARLYRDNIRMFDNIPNLRGVSPWVLFDFRSPFRFHPTNQDGWNRKGLISDQGMRKKAWYLMRDYYQKKKLTNR
;
A
#
# COMPACT_ATOMS: atom_id res chain seq x y z
N GLY A 1 -16.30 3.84 -5.19
CA GLY A 1 -14.96 3.43 -5.56
C GLY A 1 -13.88 4.22 -4.83
N PHE A 2 -12.65 3.78 -4.96
CA PHE A 2 -11.47 4.42 -4.37
C PHE A 2 -10.47 4.87 -5.44
N THR A 3 -10.77 4.61 -6.71
CA THR A 3 -9.91 4.91 -7.86
C THR A 3 -10.50 6.07 -8.66
N PRO A 4 -9.66 6.81 -9.41
CA PRO A 4 -10.14 7.88 -10.27
C PRO A 4 -11.00 7.33 -11.42
N PHE A 5 -11.93 8.12 -11.89
CA PHE A 5 -12.67 7.88 -13.12
C PHE A 5 -12.71 9.17 -13.95
N GLN A 6 -12.89 9.03 -15.25
CA GLN A 6 -12.96 10.15 -16.18
C GLN A 6 -14.09 9.93 -17.20
N VAL A 7 -14.63 11.03 -17.67
CA VAL A 7 -15.69 11.05 -18.67
C VAL A 7 -15.36 12.08 -19.73
N GLU A 8 -15.38 11.67 -21.00
CA GLU A 8 -15.25 12.57 -22.14
C GLU A 8 -16.52 13.43 -22.27
N VAL A 9 -16.35 14.75 -22.30
CA VAL A 9 -17.46 15.72 -22.34
C VAL A 9 -17.35 16.73 -23.48
N THR A 10 -16.40 16.58 -24.39
CA THR A 10 -16.11 17.53 -25.47
C THR A 10 -17.36 17.90 -26.27
N ASP A 11 -18.11 16.91 -26.75
CA ASP A 11 -19.30 17.12 -27.56
C ASP A 11 -20.54 17.58 -26.75
N LEU A 12 -20.45 17.58 -25.41
CA LEU A 12 -21.54 17.94 -24.51
C LEU A 12 -21.44 19.40 -24.03
N LEU A 13 -20.26 20.00 -24.12
CA LEU A 13 -20.02 21.36 -23.66
C LEU A 13 -20.62 22.39 -24.59
N LYS A 14 -21.12 23.47 -24.01
CA LYS A 14 -21.70 24.63 -24.72
C LYS A 14 -20.92 25.87 -24.36
N GLU A 15 -21.02 26.88 -25.21
CA GLU A 15 -20.56 28.22 -24.88
C GLU A 15 -21.41 28.79 -23.72
N GLY A 16 -20.78 29.37 -22.71
CA GLY A 16 -21.42 29.86 -21.48
C GLY A 16 -21.51 28.81 -20.38
N ASP A 17 -22.59 28.85 -19.60
CA ASP A 17 -22.75 28.03 -18.42
C ASP A 17 -23.03 26.55 -18.75
N ASN A 18 -22.27 25.66 -18.11
CA ASN A 18 -22.44 24.22 -18.18
C ASN A 18 -22.67 23.65 -16.77
N PHE A 19 -23.56 22.69 -16.64
CA PHE A 19 -23.92 22.07 -15.37
C PHE A 19 -23.56 20.59 -15.40
N LEU A 20 -22.82 20.12 -14.39
CA LEU A 20 -22.50 18.72 -14.18
C LEU A 20 -23.23 18.21 -12.93
N THR A 21 -24.02 17.15 -13.09
CA THR A 21 -24.65 16.46 -11.98
C THR A 21 -23.94 15.12 -11.75
N VAL A 22 -23.47 14.90 -10.53
CA VAL A 22 -22.81 13.65 -10.12
C VAL A 22 -23.66 12.97 -9.05
N GLU A 23 -24.17 11.77 -9.36
CA GLU A 23 -24.82 10.92 -8.37
C GLU A 23 -23.79 10.06 -7.64
N VAL A 24 -23.77 10.16 -6.31
CA VAL A 24 -22.89 9.36 -5.47
C VAL A 24 -23.71 8.42 -4.60
N ASN A 25 -23.45 7.12 -4.70
CA ASN A 25 -24.09 6.10 -3.90
C ASN A 25 -23.04 5.29 -3.13
N ASN A 26 -23.03 5.40 -1.80
CA ASN A 26 -22.12 4.68 -0.92
C ASN A 26 -22.73 3.42 -0.28
N ARG A 27 -23.86 2.93 -0.78
CA ARG A 27 -24.46 1.67 -0.32
C ARG A 27 -23.51 0.51 -0.58
N ARG A 28 -23.32 -0.33 0.44
CA ARG A 28 -22.61 -1.59 0.29
C ARG A 28 -23.54 -2.67 -0.25
N ILE A 29 -23.07 -3.42 -1.22
CA ILE A 29 -23.81 -4.49 -1.87
C ILE A 29 -22.90 -5.72 -1.96
N LYS A 30 -23.49 -6.90 -2.11
CA LYS A 30 -22.78 -8.18 -2.07
C LYS A 30 -21.67 -8.29 -3.14
N ASP A 31 -21.93 -7.79 -4.34
CA ASP A 31 -21.03 -7.80 -5.50
C ASP A 31 -20.16 -6.53 -5.61
N ALA A 32 -19.99 -5.80 -4.50
CA ALA A 32 -19.09 -4.64 -4.40
C ALA A 32 -17.70 -5.03 -3.89
N ILE A 33 -16.75 -4.11 -4.08
CA ILE A 33 -15.40 -4.18 -3.52
C ILE A 33 -15.13 -2.87 -2.78
N PRO A 34 -15.00 -2.94 -1.43
CA PRO A 34 -15.25 -4.10 -0.57
C PRO A 34 -16.72 -4.51 -0.57
N ALA A 35 -17.03 -5.74 -0.14
CA ALA A 35 -18.38 -6.26 -0.02
C ALA A 35 -19.13 -5.68 1.19
N LEU A 36 -20.08 -6.44 1.78
CA LEU A 36 -20.95 -5.96 2.86
C LEU A 36 -20.21 -5.78 4.20
N SER A 37 -19.24 -6.65 4.50
CA SER A 37 -18.48 -6.60 5.75
C SER A 37 -17.12 -5.93 5.54
N PHE A 38 -16.76 -4.96 6.41
CA PHE A 38 -15.48 -4.25 6.41
C PHE A 38 -15.33 -3.46 7.72
N ASP A 39 -14.11 -3.31 8.24
CA ASP A 39 -13.83 -2.72 9.56
C ASP A 39 -13.29 -1.28 9.44
N TRP A 40 -13.95 -0.41 8.66
CA TRP A 40 -13.67 1.03 8.57
C TRP A 40 -14.92 1.82 8.17
N TRP A 41 -14.89 3.13 8.39
CA TRP A 41 -16.06 3.96 8.10
C TRP A 41 -16.33 4.09 6.59
N ASN A 42 -17.59 3.96 6.21
CA ASN A 42 -18.02 4.06 4.83
C ASN A 42 -18.42 5.49 4.48
N TYR A 43 -17.42 6.34 4.28
CA TYR A 43 -17.66 7.72 3.87
C TYR A 43 -18.36 7.79 2.50
N GLY A 44 -19.30 8.72 2.37
CA GLY A 44 -19.97 9.06 1.11
C GLY A 44 -19.45 10.36 0.52
N GLY A 45 -19.99 10.74 -0.63
CA GLY A 45 -19.66 11.99 -1.32
C GLY A 45 -18.43 11.87 -2.23
N ILE A 46 -18.01 13.02 -2.76
CA ILE A 46 -16.82 13.16 -3.59
C ILE A 46 -15.65 13.52 -2.65
N THR A 47 -14.66 12.63 -2.55
CA THR A 47 -13.54 12.74 -1.61
C THR A 47 -12.19 12.99 -2.29
N ARG A 48 -12.21 13.24 -3.60
CA ARG A 48 -11.04 13.57 -4.43
C ARG A 48 -11.34 14.82 -5.26
N ASP A 49 -10.30 15.41 -5.83
CA ASP A 49 -10.44 16.57 -6.68
C ASP A 49 -11.29 16.26 -7.91
N VAL A 50 -12.10 17.23 -8.32
CA VAL A 50 -12.85 17.20 -9.57
C VAL A 50 -12.15 18.18 -10.53
N LEU A 51 -11.64 17.66 -11.63
CA LEU A 51 -10.84 18.40 -12.58
C LEU A 51 -11.53 18.43 -13.96
N LEU A 52 -11.56 19.57 -14.60
CA LEU A 52 -11.79 19.67 -16.03
C LEU A 52 -10.42 19.71 -16.72
N VAL A 53 -10.12 18.66 -17.47
CA VAL A 53 -8.84 18.52 -18.17
C VAL A 53 -9.08 18.79 -19.66
N THR A 54 -8.33 19.72 -20.22
CA THR A 54 -8.33 20.00 -21.67
C THR A 54 -7.07 19.41 -22.28
N THR A 55 -7.23 18.69 -23.37
CA THR A 55 -6.10 18.12 -24.13
C THR A 55 -6.12 18.64 -25.57
N PRO A 56 -4.98 18.63 -26.28
CA PRO A 56 -4.99 18.72 -27.73
C PRO A 56 -5.77 17.57 -28.35
N GLN A 57 -6.10 17.66 -29.63
CA GLN A 57 -6.76 16.57 -30.35
C GLN A 57 -5.92 15.28 -30.35
N THR A 58 -4.59 15.42 -30.42
CA THR A 58 -3.63 14.32 -30.24
C THR A 58 -2.82 14.60 -28.99
N TYR A 59 -2.83 13.70 -28.03
CA TYR A 59 -2.17 13.87 -26.74
C TYR A 59 -1.57 12.54 -26.23
N ILE A 60 -0.68 12.65 -25.25
CA ILE A 60 -0.02 11.54 -24.59
C ILE A 60 -1.00 10.91 -23.60
N GLU A 61 -1.56 9.74 -23.92
CA GLU A 61 -2.54 9.03 -23.09
C GLU A 61 -1.91 8.40 -21.86
N GLU A 62 -0.79 7.71 -22.06
CA GLU A 62 -0.07 7.01 -21.00
C GLU A 62 1.44 7.10 -21.22
N TYR A 63 2.18 7.13 -20.13
CA TYR A 63 3.64 6.93 -20.17
C TYR A 63 4.12 6.21 -18.91
N VAL A 64 5.18 5.45 -19.06
CA VAL A 64 5.87 4.75 -17.97
C VAL A 64 7.36 4.94 -18.14
N VAL A 65 8.02 5.47 -17.13
CA VAL A 65 9.46 5.66 -17.11
C VAL A 65 10.02 4.98 -15.87
N GLN A 66 10.70 3.85 -16.06
CA GLN A 66 11.15 2.98 -14.97
C GLN A 66 12.55 2.44 -15.27
N LEU A 67 13.20 1.85 -14.25
CA LEU A 67 14.36 1.01 -14.53
C LEU A 67 13.93 -0.25 -15.25
N ASP A 68 14.78 -0.71 -16.17
CA ASP A 68 14.57 -2.01 -16.80
C ASP A 68 14.64 -3.12 -15.74
N LYS A 69 13.75 -4.11 -15.84
CA LYS A 69 13.68 -5.19 -14.85
C LYS A 69 14.91 -6.09 -14.87
N GLU A 70 15.42 -6.40 -16.05
CA GLU A 70 16.52 -7.34 -16.23
C GLU A 70 17.87 -6.68 -15.98
N GLN A 71 18.01 -5.41 -16.36
CA GLN A 71 19.23 -4.64 -16.20
C GLN A 71 19.01 -3.31 -15.43
N PRO A 72 18.49 -3.37 -14.19
CA PRO A 72 18.09 -2.19 -13.43
C PRO A 72 19.27 -1.29 -13.03
N ASP A 73 20.51 -1.77 -13.19
CA ASP A 73 21.70 -1.00 -12.87
C ASP A 73 22.13 -0.05 -13.98
N ARG A 74 21.63 -0.26 -15.17
CA ARG A 74 22.10 0.43 -16.38
C ARG A 74 21.02 1.05 -17.25
N LEU A 75 19.81 0.48 -17.25
CA LEU A 75 18.81 0.79 -18.24
C LEU A 75 17.60 1.48 -17.65
N ILE A 76 17.21 2.59 -18.25
CA ILE A 76 15.89 3.21 -18.09
C ILE A 76 15.06 2.79 -19.30
N LYS A 77 13.88 2.22 -19.01
CA LYS A 77 12.89 1.80 -19.99
C LYS A 77 11.76 2.80 -20.00
N VAL A 78 11.37 3.19 -21.21
CA VAL A 78 10.24 4.09 -21.47
C VAL A 78 9.22 3.32 -22.30
N ARG A 79 7.95 3.39 -21.89
CA ARG A 79 6.79 2.94 -22.68
C ARG A 79 5.79 4.06 -22.67
N LEU A 80 5.18 4.33 -23.79
CA LEU A 80 4.13 5.35 -23.91
C LEU A 80 3.08 4.93 -24.94
N SER A 81 1.93 5.58 -24.89
CA SER A 81 0.91 5.54 -25.94
C SER A 81 0.40 6.95 -26.21
N GLU A 82 0.07 7.19 -27.46
CA GLU A 82 -0.53 8.39 -27.99
C GLU A 82 -1.61 8.00 -28.99
N GLN A 83 -2.60 8.88 -29.22
CA GLN A 83 -3.75 8.54 -30.08
C GLN A 83 -3.41 8.44 -31.57
N LYS A 84 -2.22 8.84 -32.00
CA LYS A 84 -1.84 8.88 -33.41
C LYS A 84 -0.63 7.99 -33.69
N ALA A 85 -0.72 7.22 -34.77
CA ALA A 85 0.39 6.42 -35.26
C ALA A 85 1.44 7.26 -35.98
N GLY A 86 2.71 6.83 -35.88
CA GLY A 86 3.84 7.47 -36.55
C GLY A 86 4.29 8.80 -35.95
N GLU A 87 3.74 9.20 -34.81
CA GLU A 87 4.13 10.45 -34.12
C GLU A 87 5.49 10.30 -33.44
N LYS A 88 6.29 11.37 -33.55
CA LYS A 88 7.55 11.48 -32.83
C LYS A 88 7.28 11.98 -31.41
N VAL A 89 7.66 11.20 -30.43
CA VAL A 89 7.62 11.58 -29.00
C VAL A 89 9.03 11.58 -28.43
N SER A 90 9.41 12.62 -27.71
CA SER A 90 10.67 12.68 -26.98
C SER A 90 10.44 12.57 -25.48
N VAL A 91 11.26 11.76 -24.79
CA VAL A 91 11.28 11.68 -23.33
C VAL A 91 12.65 12.16 -22.86
N THR A 92 12.69 13.28 -22.16
CA THR A 92 13.93 13.89 -21.70
C THR A 92 14.04 13.87 -20.18
N ILE A 93 15.22 13.53 -19.69
CA ILE A 93 15.61 13.63 -18.28
C ILE A 93 16.81 14.59 -18.22
N PRO A 94 16.58 15.90 -18.04
CA PRO A 94 17.64 16.91 -18.23
C PRO A 94 18.84 16.71 -17.32
N GLU A 95 18.63 16.43 -16.05
CA GLU A 95 19.71 16.23 -15.06
C GLU A 95 20.61 15.05 -15.42
N LEU A 96 20.09 14.03 -16.08
CA LEU A 96 20.85 12.86 -16.55
C LEU A 96 21.41 13.06 -17.97
N LYS A 97 21.09 14.17 -18.63
CA LYS A 97 21.45 14.46 -20.03
C LYS A 97 21.02 13.35 -21.00
N ILE A 98 19.81 12.83 -20.80
CA ILE A 98 19.23 11.75 -21.58
C ILE A 98 18.02 12.27 -22.33
N THR A 99 17.92 11.89 -23.61
CA THR A 99 16.73 12.05 -24.43
C THR A 99 16.47 10.74 -25.18
N PHE A 100 15.26 10.23 -25.06
CA PHE A 100 14.73 9.15 -25.90
C PHE A 100 13.97 9.81 -27.05
N GLU A 101 14.19 9.34 -28.26
CA GLU A 101 13.34 9.66 -29.39
C GLU A 101 12.60 8.40 -29.80
N LEU A 102 11.28 8.43 -29.76
CA LEU A 102 10.39 7.31 -30.03
C LEU A 102 9.45 7.70 -31.16
N TYR A 103 9.02 6.68 -31.92
CA TYR A 103 7.98 6.81 -32.92
C TYR A 103 6.88 5.82 -32.58
N THR A 104 5.65 6.30 -32.54
CA THR A 104 4.49 5.42 -32.26
C THR A 104 4.22 4.46 -33.41
N ASP A 105 3.88 3.24 -33.08
CA ASP A 105 3.48 2.20 -34.06
C ASP A 105 2.04 2.43 -34.58
N SER A 106 1.50 1.45 -35.30
CA SER A 106 0.14 1.48 -35.84
C SER A 106 -0.96 1.54 -34.75
N GLU A 107 -0.62 1.18 -33.50
CA GLU A 107 -1.52 1.23 -32.35
C GLU A 107 -1.27 2.49 -31.48
N GLY A 108 -0.43 3.41 -31.92
CA GLY A 108 -0.05 4.58 -31.14
C GLY A 108 0.90 4.29 -29.97
N LYS A 109 1.55 3.13 -29.92
CA LYS A 109 2.43 2.72 -28.83
C LYS A 109 3.90 2.88 -29.22
N ALA A 110 4.73 3.19 -28.23
CA ALA A 110 6.19 3.21 -28.41
C ALA A 110 6.92 2.71 -27.17
N GLU A 111 8.06 2.06 -27.38
CA GLU A 111 8.95 1.61 -26.30
C GLU A 111 10.40 1.88 -26.67
N ALA A 112 11.19 2.31 -25.70
CA ALA A 112 12.64 2.47 -25.84
C ALA A 112 13.37 2.15 -24.53
N VAL A 113 14.63 1.74 -24.67
CA VAL A 113 15.54 1.47 -23.55
C VAL A 113 16.83 2.22 -23.78
N LYS A 114 17.38 2.87 -22.75
CA LYS A 114 18.64 3.60 -22.86
C LYS A 114 19.55 3.37 -21.67
N THR A 115 20.83 3.23 -21.93
CA THR A 115 21.86 3.05 -20.90
C THR A 115 22.12 4.36 -20.16
N VAL A 116 22.16 4.27 -18.83
CA VAL A 116 22.52 5.36 -17.92
C VAL A 116 23.74 4.98 -17.12
N LYS A 117 24.83 5.71 -17.28
CA LYS A 117 26.12 5.33 -16.66
C LYS A 117 26.19 5.58 -15.16
N LYS A 118 25.62 6.69 -14.68
CA LYS A 118 25.61 7.05 -13.25
C LYS A 118 24.39 7.89 -12.94
N PHE A 119 23.63 7.51 -11.92
CA PHE A 119 22.51 8.28 -11.39
C PHE A 119 22.27 7.88 -9.92
N GLN A 120 21.69 8.81 -9.17
CA GLN A 120 21.30 8.55 -7.78
C GLN A 120 19.96 7.83 -7.75
N ARG A 121 19.93 6.65 -7.17
CA ARG A 121 18.70 5.90 -6.98
C ARG A 121 17.91 6.46 -5.81
N TRP A 122 16.61 6.41 -5.95
CA TRP A 122 15.69 6.72 -4.87
C TRP A 122 15.78 5.66 -3.76
N SER A 123 15.79 6.11 -2.51
CA SER A 123 15.63 5.27 -1.33
C SER A 123 15.01 6.08 -0.20
N PRO A 124 14.52 5.45 0.90
CA PRO A 124 14.03 6.18 2.06
C PRO A 124 15.00 7.19 2.66
N ASP A 125 16.30 6.89 2.62
CA ASP A 125 17.34 7.79 3.14
C ASP A 125 17.74 8.89 2.13
N THR A 126 17.51 8.65 0.84
CA THR A 126 17.85 9.59 -0.25
C THR A 126 16.72 9.60 -1.29
N PRO A 127 15.60 10.31 -1.04
CA PRO A 127 14.42 10.27 -1.90
C PRO A 127 14.59 11.14 -3.15
N LYS A 128 15.57 10.79 -3.99
CA LYS A 128 15.90 11.53 -5.21
C LYS A 128 14.86 11.32 -6.29
N LEU A 129 14.30 12.42 -6.78
CA LEU A 129 13.43 12.49 -7.94
C LEU A 129 14.11 13.28 -9.06
N TYR A 130 13.78 12.93 -10.29
CA TYR A 130 14.26 13.60 -11.51
C TYR A 130 13.08 14.18 -12.27
N GLU A 131 13.25 15.35 -12.81
CA GLU A 131 12.29 15.88 -13.78
C GLU A 131 12.35 15.04 -15.06
N VAL A 132 11.19 14.55 -15.48
CA VAL A 132 10.98 13.82 -16.72
C VAL A 132 9.99 14.60 -17.57
N ARG A 133 10.38 14.94 -18.79
CA ARG A 133 9.51 15.63 -19.77
C ARG A 133 9.18 14.66 -20.89
N VAL A 134 7.90 14.47 -21.15
CA VAL A 134 7.38 13.71 -22.30
C VAL A 134 6.75 14.72 -23.24
N THR A 135 7.25 14.82 -24.47
CA THR A 135 6.85 15.86 -25.43
C THR A 135 6.56 15.25 -26.78
N SER A 136 5.36 15.48 -27.32
CA SER A 136 4.97 15.22 -28.69
C SER A 136 4.89 16.53 -29.49
N ALA A 137 4.38 16.47 -30.70
CA ALA A 137 4.20 17.67 -31.51
C ALA A 137 3.16 18.64 -30.92
N THR A 138 2.19 18.14 -30.19
CA THR A 138 1.00 18.85 -29.71
C THR A 138 0.85 18.87 -28.20
N ASP A 139 1.55 17.98 -27.46
CA ASP A 139 1.38 17.80 -26.02
C ASP A 139 2.72 17.74 -25.29
N CYS A 140 2.73 18.17 -24.02
CA CYS A 140 3.90 18.13 -23.16
C CYS A 140 3.51 17.87 -21.70
N VAL A 141 3.99 16.75 -21.16
CA VAL A 141 3.78 16.39 -19.76
C VAL A 141 5.13 16.45 -19.03
N THR A 142 5.14 17.09 -17.86
CA THR A 142 6.33 17.13 -16.99
C THR A 142 6.00 16.55 -15.64
N GLU A 143 6.84 15.61 -15.17
CA GLU A 143 6.64 14.93 -13.89
C GLU A 143 7.95 14.67 -13.16
N GLN A 144 7.87 14.54 -11.81
CA GLN A 144 8.98 14.13 -10.97
C GLN A 144 8.94 12.60 -10.81
N ILE A 145 9.99 11.89 -11.24
CA ILE A 145 10.06 10.42 -11.18
C ILE A 145 11.38 10.00 -10.53
N GLY A 146 11.28 9.08 -9.57
CA GLY A 146 12.43 8.43 -8.94
C GLY A 146 12.72 7.06 -9.55
N PHE A 147 13.97 6.63 -9.46
CA PHE A 147 14.41 5.33 -9.98
C PHE A 147 14.92 4.45 -8.86
N ARG A 148 14.34 3.27 -8.69
CA ARG A 148 14.78 2.27 -7.72
C ARG A 148 14.53 0.86 -8.23
N ASN A 149 15.25 -0.10 -7.66
CA ASN A 149 15.03 -1.52 -7.84
C ASN A 149 14.62 -2.14 -6.51
N ILE A 150 13.54 -2.94 -6.50
CA ILE A 150 13.13 -3.76 -5.35
C ILE A 150 12.99 -5.21 -5.81
N THR A 151 13.62 -6.14 -5.10
CA THR A 151 13.68 -7.56 -5.48
C THR A 151 13.64 -8.44 -4.24
N VAL A 152 13.31 -9.71 -4.47
CA VAL A 152 13.44 -10.78 -3.47
C VAL A 152 14.55 -11.73 -3.91
N LYS A 153 15.40 -12.15 -2.96
CA LYS A 153 16.39 -13.21 -3.13
C LYS A 153 16.35 -14.12 -1.90
N GLY A 154 15.91 -15.36 -2.08
CA GLY A 154 15.62 -16.26 -0.97
C GLY A 154 14.57 -15.65 -0.04
N THR A 155 14.90 -15.50 1.22
CA THR A 155 14.02 -14.93 2.23
C THR A 155 14.22 -13.42 2.46
N ASP A 156 15.06 -12.75 1.68
CA ASP A 156 15.41 -11.34 1.87
C ASP A 156 14.77 -10.43 0.82
N ILE A 157 14.38 -9.23 1.26
CA ILE A 157 13.93 -8.13 0.40
C ILE A 157 15.11 -7.18 0.20
N TYR A 158 15.39 -6.82 -1.04
CA TYR A 158 16.48 -5.92 -1.42
C TYR A 158 15.93 -4.65 -2.05
N LEU A 159 16.41 -3.51 -1.59
CA LEU A 159 16.23 -2.21 -2.24
C LEU A 159 17.59 -1.74 -2.80
N ASN A 160 17.65 -1.53 -4.12
CA ASN A 160 18.88 -1.10 -4.80
C ASN A 160 20.08 -2.03 -4.52
N GLY A 161 19.84 -3.33 -4.38
CA GLY A 161 20.86 -4.33 -4.12
C GLY A 161 21.29 -4.47 -2.64
N LYS A 162 20.68 -3.71 -1.72
CA LYS A 162 20.93 -3.83 -0.28
C LYS A 162 19.75 -4.50 0.42
N PRO A 163 19.99 -5.43 1.35
CA PRO A 163 18.93 -6.03 2.14
C PRO A 163 18.24 -4.96 2.99
N MET A 164 16.93 -5.09 3.17
CA MET A 164 16.11 -4.12 3.88
C MET A 164 15.08 -4.78 4.77
N PHE A 165 14.97 -4.29 6.02
CA PHE A 165 13.89 -4.63 6.92
C PHE A 165 12.80 -3.53 6.85
N MET A 166 11.55 -3.94 6.67
CA MET A 166 10.41 -3.03 6.58
C MET A 166 9.94 -2.64 7.98
N CYS A 167 10.43 -1.52 8.50
CA CYS A 167 9.85 -0.84 9.66
C CYS A 167 8.59 -0.15 9.19
N SER A 168 7.42 -0.75 9.39
CA SER A 168 6.18 -0.30 8.76
C SER A 168 5.11 0.14 9.74
N ILE A 169 4.12 0.85 9.22
CA ILE A 169 2.87 1.19 9.89
C ILE A 169 1.74 1.17 8.87
N SER A 170 0.54 0.77 9.31
CA SER A 170 -0.68 0.92 8.52
C SER A 170 -1.46 2.15 8.95
N PHE A 171 -2.17 2.80 8.04
CA PHE A 171 -3.20 3.77 8.40
C PHE A 171 -4.35 3.80 7.38
N HIS A 172 -5.54 4.15 7.88
CA HIS A 172 -6.66 4.53 7.04
C HIS A 172 -6.52 5.97 6.56
N GLU A 173 -7.07 6.27 5.39
CA GLU A 173 -7.13 7.63 4.84
C GLU A 173 -8.18 8.46 5.59
N GLU A 174 -7.92 8.73 6.84
CA GLU A 174 -8.84 9.37 7.76
C GLU A 174 -8.10 10.37 8.66
N ILE A 175 -8.76 11.49 8.96
CA ILE A 175 -8.32 12.45 9.96
C ILE A 175 -9.24 12.30 11.17
N PRO A 176 -8.81 11.57 12.21
CA PRO A 176 -9.66 11.25 13.36
C PRO A 176 -10.21 12.49 14.06
N GLN A 177 -9.39 13.52 14.25
CA GLN A 177 -9.75 14.76 14.93
C GLN A 177 -10.91 15.52 14.25
N ARG A 178 -11.14 15.27 12.96
CA ARG A 178 -12.19 15.87 12.14
C ARG A 178 -13.30 14.89 11.80
N MET A 179 -13.12 13.61 12.10
CA MET A 179 -14.03 12.51 11.74
C MET A 179 -14.35 12.48 10.23
N GLY A 180 -13.33 12.62 9.38
CA GLY A 180 -13.49 12.67 7.94
C GLY A 180 -12.31 12.11 7.17
N ARG A 181 -12.49 11.92 5.85
CA ARG A 181 -11.41 11.52 4.94
C ARG A 181 -10.28 12.54 4.95
N ALA A 182 -9.05 12.03 4.80
CA ALA A 182 -7.92 12.84 4.38
C ALA A 182 -8.08 13.17 2.89
N PHE A 183 -8.23 14.44 2.53
CA PHE A 183 -8.53 14.87 1.16
C PHE A 183 -7.57 15.93 0.63
N SER A 184 -6.65 16.42 1.43
CA SER A 184 -5.72 17.49 1.08
C SER A 184 -4.26 17.07 1.26
N GLU A 185 -3.33 17.83 0.67
CA GLU A 185 -1.90 17.65 0.91
C GLU A 185 -1.53 17.89 2.37
N ALA A 186 -2.21 18.82 3.06
CA ALA A 186 -2.01 19.06 4.49
C ALA A 186 -2.43 17.87 5.36
N ASP A 187 -3.53 17.21 5.01
CA ASP A 187 -3.97 15.98 5.67
C ASP A 187 -2.95 14.84 5.47
N ALA A 188 -2.50 14.64 4.23
CA ALA A 188 -1.46 13.69 3.90
C ALA A 188 -0.17 13.97 4.69
N ALA A 189 0.24 15.24 4.77
CA ALA A 189 1.41 15.66 5.52
C ALA A 189 1.28 15.34 7.02
N MET A 190 0.11 15.53 7.61
CA MET A 190 -0.13 15.20 9.02
C MET A 190 0.08 13.71 9.28
N LEU A 191 -0.55 12.83 8.50
CA LEU A 191 -0.41 11.38 8.62
C LEU A 191 1.04 10.92 8.42
N LEU A 192 1.69 11.43 7.38
CA LEU A 192 3.07 11.05 7.03
C LEU A 192 4.11 11.59 8.02
N ASN A 193 3.91 12.77 8.60
CA ASN A 193 4.79 13.31 9.63
C ASN A 193 4.76 12.47 10.90
N GLU A 194 3.58 11.99 11.34
CA GLU A 194 3.49 11.07 12.48
C GLU A 194 4.14 9.72 12.18
N ALA A 195 3.97 9.19 10.97
CA ALA A 195 4.70 8.00 10.51
C ALA A 195 6.23 8.23 10.52
N LYS A 196 6.69 9.40 10.07
CA LYS A 196 8.12 9.77 10.10
C LYS A 196 8.66 9.86 11.52
N ALA A 197 7.92 10.46 12.43
CA ALA A 197 8.28 10.57 13.85
C ALA A 197 8.37 9.20 14.53
N LEU A 198 7.51 8.24 14.15
CA LEU A 198 7.58 6.84 14.61
C LEU A 198 8.85 6.14 14.11
N GLY A 199 9.46 6.62 13.03
CA GLY A 199 10.70 6.07 12.48
C GLY A 199 10.49 4.99 11.44
N VAL A 200 9.34 4.90 10.79
CA VAL A 200 9.09 3.90 9.73
C VAL A 200 9.81 4.25 8.42
N ASN A 201 10.02 3.25 7.59
CA ASN A 201 10.51 3.38 6.21
C ASN A 201 9.51 2.82 5.18
N MET A 202 8.46 2.16 5.64
CA MET A 202 7.36 1.66 4.82
C MET A 202 6.01 2.04 5.42
N ILE A 203 5.02 2.27 4.57
CA ILE A 203 3.64 2.51 4.97
C ILE A 203 2.74 1.57 4.17
N ARG A 204 1.85 0.86 4.86
CA ARG A 204 0.75 0.13 4.24
C ARG A 204 -0.48 1.03 4.19
N LEU A 205 -0.89 1.39 2.99
CA LEU A 205 -2.09 2.17 2.74
C LEU A 205 -3.31 1.25 2.74
N ALA A 206 -3.75 0.91 3.94
CA ALA A 206 -4.83 -0.06 4.15
C ALA A 206 -6.20 0.59 4.01
N HIS A 207 -7.18 -0.10 3.49
CA HIS A 207 -7.15 -1.36 2.70
C HIS A 207 -7.56 -1.08 1.25
N TYR A 208 -7.37 0.14 0.78
CA TYR A 208 -7.88 0.68 -0.48
C TYR A 208 -6.93 1.73 -1.05
N PRO A 209 -7.00 2.01 -2.36
CA PRO A 209 -6.23 3.09 -2.97
C PRO A 209 -6.52 4.43 -2.29
N GLN A 210 -5.47 5.04 -1.73
CA GLN A 210 -5.58 6.32 -1.04
C GLN A 210 -5.33 7.49 -1.98
N ASN A 211 -5.51 8.72 -1.49
CA ASN A 211 -5.35 9.96 -2.23
C ASN A 211 -3.96 10.07 -2.85
N GLU A 212 -3.89 10.64 -4.05
CA GLU A 212 -2.64 10.87 -4.76
C GLU A 212 -1.69 11.80 -4.00
N TYR A 213 -2.19 12.76 -3.23
CA TYR A 213 -1.38 13.59 -2.34
C TYR A 213 -0.55 12.74 -1.37
N THR A 214 -1.17 11.72 -0.75
CA THR A 214 -0.47 10.78 0.15
C THR A 214 0.64 10.04 -0.57
N VAL A 215 0.39 9.53 -1.78
CA VAL A 215 1.36 8.75 -2.55
C VAL A 215 2.54 9.63 -3.00
N ARG A 216 2.25 10.82 -3.55
CA ARG A 216 3.27 11.76 -4.02
C ARG A 216 4.12 12.33 -2.89
N LEU A 217 3.49 12.67 -1.76
CA LEU A 217 4.22 13.20 -0.61
C LEU A 217 5.07 12.12 0.07
N ALA A 218 4.55 10.88 0.19
CA ALA A 218 5.33 9.74 0.68
C ALA A 218 6.60 9.49 -0.16
N GLU A 219 6.50 9.63 -1.48
CA GLU A 219 7.64 9.54 -2.40
C GLU A 219 8.71 10.59 -2.10
N LYS A 220 8.29 11.85 -1.91
CA LYS A 220 9.18 12.98 -1.55
C LYS A 220 9.80 12.82 -0.16
N MET A 221 9.05 12.25 0.79
CA MET A 221 9.48 12.06 2.18
C MET A 221 10.33 10.78 2.38
N GLY A 222 10.44 9.91 1.39
CA GLY A 222 11.22 8.69 1.45
C GLY A 222 10.52 7.54 2.18
N PHE A 223 9.26 7.25 1.83
CA PHE A 223 8.57 6.05 2.31
C PHE A 223 8.38 5.05 1.17
N ILE A 224 8.64 3.79 1.44
CA ILE A 224 8.14 2.69 0.60
C ILE A 224 6.64 2.53 0.88
N LEU A 225 5.85 2.32 -0.16
CA LEU A 225 4.42 2.13 -0.04
C LEU A 225 4.01 0.70 -0.41
N TRP A 226 3.13 0.14 0.39
CA TRP A 226 2.30 -0.99 0.05
C TRP A 226 0.89 -0.45 -0.22
N GLN A 227 0.47 -0.49 -1.47
CA GLN A 227 -0.89 -0.18 -1.88
C GLN A 227 -1.66 -1.45 -2.16
N GLU A 228 -2.96 -1.44 -1.88
CA GLU A 228 -3.84 -2.58 -2.08
C GLU A 228 -5.23 -2.15 -2.49
N ILE A 229 -5.95 -3.04 -3.15
CA ILE A 229 -7.39 -2.90 -3.40
C ILE A 229 -8.17 -3.64 -2.29
N PRO A 230 -9.40 -3.21 -1.95
CA PRO A 230 -10.11 -3.72 -0.77
C PRO A 230 -10.71 -5.12 -0.98
N ILE A 231 -9.89 -6.09 -1.40
CA ILE A 231 -10.22 -7.52 -1.38
C ILE A 231 -10.02 -8.00 0.05
N TRP A 232 -11.05 -7.79 0.86
CA TRP A 232 -11.01 -7.99 2.29
C TRP A 232 -12.06 -9.02 2.72
N GLN A 233 -11.62 -10.11 3.36
CA GLN A 233 -12.44 -11.20 3.90
C GLN A 233 -13.52 -11.71 2.91
N GLY A 234 -14.80 -11.38 3.14
CA GLY A 234 -15.96 -11.97 2.51
C GLY A 234 -16.30 -11.41 1.12
N ILE A 235 -15.43 -11.60 0.15
CA ILE A 235 -15.67 -11.29 -1.26
C ILE A 235 -16.39 -12.48 -1.94
N ASP A 236 -17.28 -12.22 -2.88
CA ASP A 236 -17.85 -13.27 -3.74
C ASP A 236 -16.86 -13.65 -4.85
N PHE A 237 -16.03 -14.65 -4.57
CA PHE A 237 -14.99 -15.13 -5.49
C PHE A 237 -15.54 -15.93 -6.69
N THR A 238 -16.82 -16.24 -6.71
CA THR A 238 -17.47 -16.98 -7.79
C THR A 238 -18.13 -16.07 -8.83
N ASP A 239 -18.35 -14.80 -8.48
CA ASP A 239 -19.02 -13.83 -9.34
C ASP A 239 -18.04 -13.13 -10.30
N ASP A 240 -18.31 -13.27 -11.61
CA ASP A 240 -17.49 -12.66 -12.67
C ASP A 240 -17.56 -11.13 -12.69
N THR A 241 -18.68 -10.55 -12.23
CA THR A 241 -18.84 -9.08 -12.15
C THR A 241 -17.94 -8.52 -11.06
N THR A 242 -17.92 -9.15 -9.90
CA THR A 242 -17.02 -8.83 -8.79
C THR A 242 -15.56 -8.95 -9.22
N ARG A 243 -15.19 -10.01 -9.96
CA ARG A 243 -13.85 -10.20 -10.49
C ARG A 243 -13.44 -9.06 -11.43
N ARG A 244 -14.30 -8.69 -12.39
CA ARG A 244 -14.03 -7.56 -13.31
C ARG A 244 -13.90 -6.23 -12.57
N LYS A 245 -14.74 -5.96 -11.58
CA LYS A 245 -14.61 -4.76 -10.72
C LYS A 245 -13.25 -4.72 -10.01
N ALA A 246 -12.79 -5.87 -9.48
CA ALA A 246 -11.49 -5.97 -8.82
C ALA A 246 -10.33 -5.72 -9.79
N GLN A 247 -10.36 -6.35 -10.98
CA GLN A 247 -9.35 -6.17 -12.02
C GLN A 247 -9.28 -4.72 -12.50
N ASN A 248 -10.43 -4.08 -12.70
CA ASN A 248 -10.50 -2.66 -13.08
C ASN A 248 -9.90 -1.76 -12.00
N MET A 249 -10.30 -1.93 -10.73
CA MET A 249 -9.78 -1.14 -9.63
C MET A 249 -8.26 -1.33 -9.46
N LEU A 250 -7.76 -2.56 -9.59
CA LEU A 250 -6.32 -2.83 -9.57
C LEU A 250 -5.59 -2.16 -10.73
N SER A 251 -6.17 -2.21 -11.93
CA SER A 251 -5.59 -1.60 -13.12
C SER A 251 -5.53 -0.08 -13.00
N GLU A 252 -6.59 0.56 -12.54
CA GLU A 252 -6.66 1.99 -12.33
C GLU A 252 -5.64 2.45 -11.27
N MET A 253 -5.52 1.72 -10.14
CA MET A 253 -4.52 1.98 -9.11
C MET A 253 -3.09 1.87 -9.68
N ILE A 254 -2.79 0.79 -10.38
CA ILE A 254 -1.45 0.59 -10.96
C ILE A 254 -1.14 1.64 -12.03
N LYS A 255 -2.07 1.94 -12.93
CA LYS A 255 -1.87 2.95 -13.99
C LYS A 255 -1.59 4.33 -13.40
N ARG A 256 -2.34 4.73 -12.36
CA ARG A 256 -2.11 6.00 -11.65
C ARG A 256 -0.70 6.06 -11.03
N ASP A 257 -0.25 4.99 -10.38
CA ASP A 257 0.89 5.06 -9.45
C ASP A 257 2.14 4.29 -9.91
N ARG A 258 2.16 3.62 -11.06
CA ARG A 258 3.32 2.85 -11.53
C ARG A 258 4.57 3.68 -11.83
N ASN A 259 4.45 5.00 -12.04
CA ASN A 259 5.59 5.91 -12.09
C ASN A 259 6.07 6.38 -10.71
N ARG A 260 5.34 6.08 -9.63
CA ARG A 260 5.74 6.43 -8.26
C ARG A 260 6.76 5.43 -7.74
N CYS A 261 8.01 5.85 -7.59
CA CYS A 261 9.08 4.98 -7.10
C CYS A 261 8.89 4.56 -5.64
N ALA A 262 8.11 5.31 -4.86
CA ALA A 262 7.70 4.96 -3.52
C ALA A 262 6.95 3.62 -3.47
N VAL A 263 6.11 3.33 -4.46
CA VAL A 263 5.33 2.08 -4.45
C VAL A 263 6.26 0.90 -4.62
N GLY A 264 6.41 0.10 -3.57
CA GLY A 264 7.20 -1.13 -3.53
C GLY A 264 6.37 -2.40 -3.70
N PHE A 265 5.11 -2.35 -3.24
CA PHE A 265 4.25 -3.52 -3.14
C PHE A 265 2.86 -3.24 -3.69
N TRP A 266 2.33 -4.21 -4.47
CA TRP A 266 0.94 -4.30 -4.87
C TRP A 266 0.25 -5.40 -4.09
N GLY A 267 -0.70 -5.03 -3.22
CA GLY A 267 -1.50 -5.94 -2.42
C GLY A 267 -2.74 -6.42 -3.17
N VAL A 268 -2.99 -7.72 -3.14
CA VAL A 268 -4.11 -8.33 -3.89
C VAL A 268 -5.17 -8.97 -3.01
N ALA A 269 -4.91 -9.13 -1.70
CA ALA A 269 -5.88 -9.69 -0.77
C ALA A 269 -5.52 -9.40 0.69
N ASN A 270 -6.55 -9.33 1.55
CA ASN A 270 -6.44 -9.30 3.00
C ASN A 270 -7.43 -10.28 3.64
N GLU A 271 -6.94 -11.22 4.45
CA GLU A 271 -7.72 -12.15 5.30
C GLU A 271 -8.80 -12.94 4.55
N THR A 272 -8.50 -13.37 3.34
CA THR A 272 -9.40 -14.16 2.51
C THR A 272 -9.25 -15.64 2.77
N GLN A 273 -10.37 -16.37 2.94
CA GLN A 273 -10.34 -17.80 3.26
C GLN A 273 -9.96 -18.66 2.03
N PRO A 274 -9.17 -19.72 2.21
CA PRO A 274 -8.72 -20.57 1.10
C PRO A 274 -9.88 -21.29 0.40
N SER A 275 -9.93 -21.15 -0.92
CA SER A 275 -10.77 -21.96 -1.80
C SER A 275 -10.18 -21.99 -3.20
N LYS A 276 -10.68 -22.90 -4.06
CA LYS A 276 -10.28 -22.95 -5.47
C LYS A 276 -10.69 -21.66 -6.20
N GLU A 277 -11.89 -21.17 -5.92
CA GLU A 277 -12.49 -19.99 -6.52
C GLU A 277 -11.69 -18.73 -6.09
N ARG A 278 -11.37 -18.58 -4.79
CA ARG A 278 -10.50 -17.52 -4.28
C ARG A 278 -9.12 -17.56 -4.98
N ASN A 279 -8.52 -18.73 -5.09
CA ASN A 279 -7.20 -18.84 -5.72
C ASN A 279 -7.24 -18.49 -7.21
N ALA A 280 -8.28 -18.89 -7.94
CA ALA A 280 -8.49 -18.51 -9.35
C ALA A 280 -8.70 -17.00 -9.50
N PHE A 281 -9.55 -16.41 -8.66
CA PHE A 281 -9.82 -14.97 -8.62
C PHE A 281 -8.53 -14.17 -8.37
N LEU A 282 -7.80 -14.49 -7.30
CA LEU A 282 -6.55 -13.79 -6.95
C LEU A 282 -5.44 -14.02 -7.99
N SER A 283 -5.40 -15.20 -8.64
CA SER A 283 -4.47 -15.43 -9.75
C SER A 283 -4.75 -14.51 -10.92
N SER A 284 -6.03 -14.28 -11.26
CA SER A 284 -6.38 -13.33 -12.31
C SER A 284 -5.97 -11.88 -11.98
N LEU A 285 -6.01 -11.49 -10.71
CA LEU A 285 -5.49 -10.18 -10.27
C LEU A 285 -3.99 -10.10 -10.42
N LEU A 286 -3.25 -11.15 -10.03
CA LEU A 286 -1.78 -11.18 -10.23
C LEU A 286 -1.40 -11.08 -11.71
N GLU A 287 -2.13 -11.75 -12.59
CA GLU A 287 -1.91 -11.71 -14.03
C GLU A 287 -2.17 -10.31 -14.58
N THR A 288 -3.31 -9.71 -14.23
CA THR A 288 -3.64 -8.31 -14.59
C THR A 288 -2.56 -7.34 -14.10
N GLY A 289 -2.15 -7.45 -12.84
CA GLY A 289 -1.14 -6.58 -12.28
C GLY A 289 0.23 -6.74 -12.97
N LYS A 290 0.68 -7.97 -13.21
CA LYS A 290 1.97 -8.26 -13.85
C LYS A 290 2.02 -7.83 -15.32
N GLN A 291 0.90 -7.78 -16.03
CA GLN A 291 0.83 -7.19 -17.37
C GLN A 291 1.08 -5.68 -17.36
N LEU A 292 0.66 -5.00 -16.31
CA LEU A 292 0.80 -3.53 -16.16
C LEU A 292 2.13 -3.12 -15.54
N ASP A 293 2.61 -3.89 -14.55
CA ASP A 293 3.84 -3.57 -13.81
C ASP A 293 4.54 -4.82 -13.27
N THR A 294 5.74 -5.09 -13.75
CA THR A 294 6.60 -6.20 -13.32
C THR A 294 7.71 -5.76 -12.37
N THR A 295 7.79 -4.48 -11.99
CA THR A 295 8.91 -3.89 -11.24
C THR A 295 8.62 -3.70 -9.75
N ARG A 296 7.46 -4.16 -9.27
CA ARG A 296 7.02 -4.17 -7.87
C ARG A 296 6.79 -5.60 -7.40
N LEU A 297 6.78 -5.77 -6.08
CA LEU A 297 6.51 -7.04 -5.44
C LEU A 297 5.00 -7.21 -5.22
N TYR A 298 4.51 -8.43 -5.47
CA TYR A 298 3.11 -8.78 -5.21
C TYR A 298 2.97 -9.47 -3.87
N VAL A 299 2.01 -9.02 -3.05
CA VAL A 299 1.82 -9.44 -1.67
C VAL A 299 0.34 -9.67 -1.35
N ALA A 300 0.04 -10.54 -0.41
CA ALA A 300 -1.25 -10.67 0.24
C ALA A 300 -1.06 -10.89 1.73
N ALA A 301 -2.00 -10.40 2.54
CA ALA A 301 -2.02 -10.57 3.98
C ALA A 301 -3.00 -11.70 4.37
N PHE A 302 -2.53 -12.65 5.20
CA PHE A 302 -3.27 -13.83 5.64
C PHE A 302 -3.47 -13.81 7.15
N ASP A 303 -4.58 -14.35 7.66
CA ASP A 303 -4.89 -14.51 9.08
C ASP A 303 -4.81 -15.97 9.57
N LEU A 304 -4.41 -16.89 8.70
CA LEU A 304 -4.50 -18.35 8.88
C LEU A 304 -3.34 -18.97 9.68
N VAL A 305 -2.46 -18.17 10.24
CA VAL A 305 -1.37 -18.68 11.07
C VAL A 305 -1.93 -19.26 12.36
N ARG A 306 -1.63 -20.54 12.61
CA ARG A 306 -2.07 -21.29 13.80
C ARG A 306 -0.89 -21.97 14.50
N PHE A 307 -1.02 -22.16 15.81
CA PHE A 307 -0.07 -22.96 16.56
C PHE A 307 -0.38 -24.44 16.38
N ASN A 308 0.62 -25.21 15.98
CA ASN A 308 0.55 -26.66 15.91
C ASN A 308 1.14 -27.23 17.20
N ALA A 309 0.29 -27.80 18.06
CA ALA A 309 0.70 -28.30 19.38
C ALA A 309 1.62 -29.53 19.31
N GLU A 310 1.48 -30.38 18.29
CA GLU A 310 2.35 -31.55 18.10
C GLU A 310 3.77 -31.13 17.71
N LYS A 311 3.87 -30.13 16.81
CA LYS A 311 5.16 -29.62 16.29
C LYS A 311 5.72 -28.48 17.13
N GLN A 312 4.99 -28.01 18.14
CA GLN A 312 5.35 -26.87 19.00
C GLN A 312 5.79 -25.63 18.21
N ARG A 313 5.04 -25.28 17.14
CA ARG A 313 5.38 -24.14 16.27
C ARG A 313 4.18 -23.54 15.57
N PHE A 314 4.31 -22.28 15.17
CA PHE A 314 3.34 -21.62 14.30
C PHE A 314 3.53 -22.08 12.85
N VAL A 315 2.42 -22.42 12.20
CA VAL A 315 2.37 -22.85 10.80
C VAL A 315 1.21 -22.18 10.08
N MET A 316 1.31 -22.12 8.75
CA MET A 316 0.23 -21.70 7.87
C MET A 316 0.20 -22.67 6.68
N ASP A 317 -1.01 -23.02 6.26
CA ASP A 317 -1.24 -23.88 5.11
C ASP A 317 -2.18 -23.14 4.13
N ASP A 318 -1.59 -22.46 3.17
CA ASP A 318 -2.31 -21.79 2.09
C ASP A 318 -1.49 -21.86 0.82
N SER A 319 -1.97 -22.62 -0.17
CA SER A 319 -1.27 -22.86 -1.43
C SER A 319 -1.05 -21.59 -2.27
N PHE A 320 -1.86 -20.54 -2.08
CA PHE A 320 -1.71 -19.28 -2.81
C PHE A 320 -0.41 -18.55 -2.49
N THR A 321 0.18 -18.80 -1.32
CA THR A 321 1.47 -18.21 -0.91
C THR A 321 2.59 -18.44 -1.92
N SER A 322 2.55 -19.58 -2.64
CA SER A 322 3.52 -19.92 -3.69
C SER A 322 3.53 -18.93 -4.87
N ARG A 323 2.40 -18.24 -5.12
CA ARG A 323 2.21 -17.30 -6.24
C ARG A 323 2.74 -15.89 -5.96
N LEU A 324 3.02 -15.58 -4.70
CA LEU A 324 3.41 -14.25 -4.22
C LEU A 324 4.93 -14.10 -4.14
N ASP A 325 5.42 -12.87 -4.28
CA ASP A 325 6.83 -12.53 -4.05
C ASP A 325 7.15 -12.44 -2.55
N VAL A 326 6.22 -11.87 -1.77
CA VAL A 326 6.30 -11.70 -0.33
C VAL A 326 5.00 -12.19 0.30
N VAL A 327 5.09 -12.88 1.42
CA VAL A 327 3.91 -13.30 2.19
C VAL A 327 3.78 -12.42 3.43
N ALA A 328 2.57 -11.97 3.69
CA ALA A 328 2.29 -11.20 4.89
C ALA A 328 1.22 -11.89 5.74
N VAL A 329 1.28 -11.67 7.05
CA VAL A 329 0.32 -12.26 7.98
C VAL A 329 -0.18 -11.25 9.01
N ASN A 330 -1.47 -11.33 9.30
CA ASN A 330 -2.13 -10.62 10.36
C ASN A 330 -2.22 -11.55 11.57
N LYS A 331 -1.53 -11.21 12.65
CA LYS A 331 -1.52 -12.07 13.84
C LYS A 331 -1.51 -11.27 15.13
N TYR A 332 -2.65 -11.26 15.79
CA TYR A 332 -2.90 -10.47 16.99
C TYR A 332 -2.69 -11.30 18.26
N MET A 333 -1.43 -11.67 18.53
CA MET A 333 -1.07 -12.40 19.75
C MET A 333 -1.21 -11.52 20.99
N GLY A 334 -1.86 -12.05 22.02
CA GLY A 334 -2.19 -11.32 23.24
C GLY A 334 -3.46 -10.46 23.13
N TRP A 335 -4.11 -10.38 21.96
CA TRP A 335 -5.38 -9.67 21.79
C TRP A 335 -6.51 -10.61 21.37
N TYR A 336 -6.54 -11.07 20.10
CA TYR A 336 -7.54 -12.03 19.64
C TYR A 336 -7.13 -13.48 19.90
N HIS A 337 -5.84 -13.73 20.08
CA HIS A 337 -5.29 -15.06 20.30
C HIS A 337 -4.44 -15.07 21.56
N PRO A 338 -4.69 -15.99 22.51
CA PRO A 338 -3.82 -16.18 23.67
C PRO A 338 -2.44 -16.69 23.24
N TRP A 339 -1.44 -16.43 24.05
CA TRP A 339 -0.11 -17.01 23.87
C TRP A 339 -0.14 -18.51 24.17
N PRO A 340 0.19 -19.41 23.23
CA PRO A 340 0.27 -20.85 23.47
C PRO A 340 1.56 -21.24 24.18
N VAL A 341 2.60 -20.41 24.08
CA VAL A 341 3.92 -20.53 24.69
C VAL A 341 4.41 -19.14 25.07
N GLU A 342 5.49 -19.03 25.85
CA GLU A 342 6.11 -17.75 26.13
C GLU A 342 6.53 -17.04 24.82
N PRO A 343 6.36 -15.73 24.69
CA PRO A 343 6.67 -14.99 23.44
C PRO A 343 8.09 -15.23 22.91
N LYS A 344 9.07 -15.33 23.80
CA LYS A 344 10.48 -15.61 23.45
C LYS A 344 10.72 -17.03 22.92
N ASP A 345 9.81 -17.97 23.22
CA ASP A 345 9.91 -19.39 22.84
C ASP A 345 9.02 -19.73 21.63
N ALA A 346 8.34 -18.74 21.07
CA ALA A 346 7.47 -18.90 19.90
C ALA A 346 8.28 -19.20 18.65
N ILE A 347 8.21 -20.44 18.17
CA ILE A 347 8.89 -20.86 16.92
C ILE A 347 7.93 -20.70 15.75
N TRP A 348 8.41 -20.09 14.68
CA TRP A 348 7.65 -19.86 13.45
C TRP A 348 8.23 -20.68 12.29
N ASN A 349 7.36 -21.45 11.64
CA ASN A 349 7.64 -22.14 10.38
C ASN A 349 6.55 -21.81 9.36
N VAL A 350 6.42 -20.52 9.11
CA VAL A 350 5.45 -19.96 8.17
C VAL A 350 6.22 -19.53 6.92
N VAL A 351 5.93 -20.16 5.77
CA VAL A 351 6.58 -19.95 4.48
C VAL A 351 8.11 -19.78 4.58
N PRO A 352 8.86 -20.81 5.03
CA PRO A 352 10.26 -20.67 5.41
C PRO A 352 11.20 -20.30 4.26
N ASP A 353 10.75 -20.43 3.02
CA ASP A 353 11.47 -20.15 1.78
C ASP A 353 11.19 -18.75 1.19
N LYS A 354 10.34 -17.95 1.83
CA LYS A 354 9.96 -16.62 1.36
C LYS A 354 10.11 -15.54 2.43
N PRO A 355 10.26 -14.26 2.05
CA PRO A 355 10.18 -13.16 3.00
C PRO A 355 8.80 -13.12 3.66
N LEU A 356 8.78 -12.96 4.99
CA LEU A 356 7.57 -12.82 5.78
C LEU A 356 7.47 -11.41 6.35
N ILE A 357 6.29 -10.81 6.27
CA ILE A 357 5.95 -9.56 6.94
C ILE A 357 4.80 -9.83 7.92
N ILE A 358 4.95 -9.43 9.18
CA ILE A 358 3.80 -9.32 10.08
C ILE A 358 3.10 -8.01 9.73
N SER A 359 2.03 -8.11 8.93
CA SER A 359 1.33 -6.95 8.34
C SER A 359 0.32 -6.30 9.26
N GLU A 360 -0.13 -7.04 10.29
CA GLU A 360 -0.98 -6.51 11.35
C GLU A 360 -0.72 -7.24 12.65
N PHE A 361 -0.54 -6.47 13.72
CA PHE A 361 -0.50 -6.93 15.10
C PHE A 361 -0.81 -5.75 16.03
N GLY A 362 -1.16 -6.03 17.27
CA GLY A 362 -1.46 -5.02 18.27
C GLY A 362 -2.71 -5.36 19.08
N GLY A 363 -3.15 -4.43 19.90
CA GLY A 363 -4.34 -4.53 20.73
C GLY A 363 -4.92 -3.15 20.99
N GLU A 364 -6.15 -3.10 21.45
CA GLU A 364 -6.84 -1.83 21.72
C GLU A 364 -6.49 -1.29 23.11
N ALA A 365 -6.39 0.04 23.21
CA ALA A 365 -6.33 0.78 24.46
C ALA A 365 -7.03 2.13 24.31
N LEU A 366 -7.74 2.54 25.34
CA LEU A 366 -8.30 3.88 25.41
C LEU A 366 -7.21 4.83 25.96
N TYR A 367 -6.91 5.90 25.23
CA TYR A 367 -5.90 6.87 25.65
C TYR A 367 -6.22 7.44 27.03
N GLY A 368 -5.21 7.50 27.91
CA GLY A 368 -5.34 7.97 29.29
C GLY A 368 -5.92 6.94 30.27
N GLN A 369 -6.37 5.77 29.80
CA GLN A 369 -6.85 4.72 30.69
C GLN A 369 -5.66 3.94 31.25
N SER A 370 -5.48 4.00 32.56
CA SER A 370 -4.50 3.21 33.31
C SER A 370 -5.15 1.95 33.89
N GLY A 371 -4.39 0.86 33.98
CA GLY A 371 -4.90 -0.41 34.52
C GLY A 371 -3.83 -1.49 34.52
N SER A 372 -4.26 -2.73 34.82
CA SER A 372 -3.35 -3.87 34.86
C SER A 372 -2.76 -4.19 33.50
N GLU A 373 -1.45 -4.40 33.43
CA GLU A 373 -0.80 -4.92 32.22
C GLU A 373 -1.07 -6.40 31.96
N ASP A 374 -1.69 -7.12 32.92
CA ASP A 374 -1.98 -8.55 32.83
C ASP A 374 -3.41 -8.87 32.37
N VAL A 375 -4.29 -7.86 32.34
CA VAL A 375 -5.71 -8.04 32.09
C VAL A 375 -6.10 -7.38 30.76
N VAL A 376 -6.39 -8.20 29.74
CA VAL A 376 -6.78 -7.75 28.40
C VAL A 376 -8.02 -6.85 28.41
N SER A 377 -9.00 -7.16 29.27
CA SER A 377 -10.22 -6.38 29.43
C SER A 377 -10.03 -5.03 30.14
N SER A 378 -8.81 -4.70 30.56
CA SER A 378 -8.50 -3.40 31.18
C SER A 378 -8.57 -2.25 30.18
N TRP A 379 -8.35 -2.49 28.89
CA TRP A 379 -8.24 -1.48 27.86
C TRP A 379 -7.20 -0.40 28.16
N SER A 380 -6.23 -0.73 29.03
CA SER A 380 -5.21 0.16 29.51
C SER A 380 -4.06 0.31 28.51
N GLU A 381 -3.39 1.46 28.58
CA GLU A 381 -2.16 1.66 27.80
C GLU A 381 -1.03 0.76 28.31
N GLU A 382 -1.05 0.34 29.60
CA GLU A 382 -0.11 -0.62 30.17
C GLU A 382 -0.23 -1.99 29.50
N TYR A 383 -1.46 -2.49 29.35
CA TYR A 383 -1.71 -3.76 28.68
C TYR A 383 -1.28 -3.70 27.20
N GLN A 384 -1.66 -2.64 26.49
CA GLN A 384 -1.24 -2.44 25.11
C GLN A 384 0.29 -2.42 24.99
N ALA A 385 0.97 -1.69 25.85
CA ALA A 385 2.44 -1.61 25.86
C ALA A 385 3.09 -2.97 26.14
N ARG A 386 2.57 -3.75 27.09
CA ARG A 386 3.04 -5.13 27.34
C ARG A 386 2.86 -6.01 26.11
N LEU A 387 1.68 -6.01 25.51
CA LEU A 387 1.40 -6.76 24.29
C LEU A 387 2.41 -6.46 23.18
N TYR A 388 2.76 -5.20 22.99
CA TYR A 388 3.79 -4.80 22.03
C TYR A 388 5.18 -5.31 22.42
N ARG A 389 5.59 -5.24 23.69
CA ARG A 389 6.85 -5.84 24.17
C ARG A 389 6.93 -7.33 23.89
N ASP A 390 5.85 -8.05 24.13
CA ASP A 390 5.79 -9.50 23.93
C ASP A 390 5.85 -9.88 22.45
N ASN A 391 5.14 -9.16 21.58
CA ASN A 391 5.25 -9.37 20.15
C ASN A 391 6.67 -9.04 19.61
N ILE A 392 7.33 -7.99 20.10
CA ILE A 392 8.71 -7.68 19.74
C ILE A 392 9.67 -8.82 20.13
N ARG A 393 9.49 -9.44 21.30
CA ARG A 393 10.27 -10.62 21.71
C ARG A 393 10.05 -11.82 20.80
N MET A 394 8.82 -12.03 20.34
CA MET A 394 8.49 -13.08 19.37
C MET A 394 9.18 -12.83 18.02
N PHE A 395 9.20 -11.59 17.54
CA PHE A 395 9.74 -11.24 16.23
C PHE A 395 11.22 -11.62 16.07
N ASP A 396 12.00 -11.59 17.14
CA ASP A 396 13.41 -11.95 17.11
C ASP A 396 13.64 -13.46 16.83
N ASN A 397 12.59 -14.30 16.98
CA ASN A 397 12.62 -15.74 16.73
C ASN A 397 12.04 -16.16 15.37
N ILE A 398 11.73 -15.23 14.48
CA ILE A 398 11.19 -15.52 13.15
C ILE A 398 12.29 -15.36 12.09
N PRO A 399 12.88 -16.46 11.58
CA PRO A 399 14.11 -16.38 10.77
C PRO A 399 13.97 -15.62 9.46
N ASN A 400 12.81 -15.73 8.81
CA ASN A 400 12.50 -15.10 7.53
C ASN A 400 11.66 -13.82 7.67
N LEU A 401 11.57 -13.23 8.87
CA LEU A 401 10.88 -11.97 9.08
C LEU A 401 11.66 -10.81 8.43
N ARG A 402 10.97 -10.08 7.54
CA ARG A 402 11.55 -8.93 6.83
C ARG A 402 10.74 -7.65 6.98
N GLY A 403 9.76 -7.67 7.86
CA GLY A 403 9.02 -6.47 8.21
C GLY A 403 7.95 -6.70 9.25
N VAL A 404 7.60 -5.63 9.95
CA VAL A 404 6.48 -5.60 10.88
C VAL A 404 5.70 -4.30 10.71
N SER A 405 4.38 -4.37 10.82
CA SER A 405 3.46 -3.24 10.69
C SER A 405 2.41 -3.31 11.80
N PRO A 406 2.49 -2.47 12.82
CA PRO A 406 1.40 -2.35 13.78
C PRO A 406 0.08 -2.02 13.10
N TRP A 407 -0.99 -2.56 13.56
CA TRP A 407 -2.33 -2.11 13.28
C TRP A 407 -2.80 -1.27 14.46
N VAL A 408 -2.76 0.05 14.40
CA VAL A 408 -2.67 0.96 13.27
C VAL A 408 -2.04 2.29 13.76
N LEU A 409 -1.74 3.26 12.91
CA LEU A 409 -1.13 4.52 13.33
C LEU A 409 -2.06 5.35 14.23
N PHE A 410 -3.28 5.61 13.78
CA PHE A 410 -4.32 6.34 14.52
C PHE A 410 -5.51 5.44 14.85
N ASP A 411 -6.18 5.68 15.97
CA ASP A 411 -7.54 5.21 16.16
C ASP A 411 -8.41 5.69 14.99
N PHE A 412 -9.31 4.85 14.50
CA PHE A 412 -10.11 5.17 13.32
C PHE A 412 -11.58 4.76 13.50
N ARG A 413 -12.48 5.41 12.75
CA ARG A 413 -13.91 5.13 12.79
C ARG A 413 -14.22 3.76 12.19
N SER A 414 -15.02 2.99 12.92
CA SER A 414 -15.51 1.69 12.47
C SER A 414 -16.96 1.46 12.89
N PRO A 415 -17.86 1.07 11.96
CA PRO A 415 -19.25 0.86 12.27
C PRO A 415 -19.53 -0.41 13.10
N PHE A 416 -18.51 -1.25 13.33
CA PHE A 416 -18.63 -2.53 14.05
C PHE A 416 -17.97 -2.53 15.44
N ARG A 417 -17.48 -1.39 15.92
CA ARG A 417 -16.76 -1.26 17.18
C ARG A 417 -17.63 -0.56 18.23
N PHE A 418 -18.46 -1.36 18.94
CA PHE A 418 -19.51 -0.85 19.82
C PHE A 418 -19.35 -1.23 21.30
N HIS A 419 -18.12 -1.48 21.77
CA HIS A 419 -17.95 -1.61 23.22
C HIS A 419 -18.36 -0.26 23.87
N PRO A 420 -19.40 -0.26 24.77
CA PRO A 420 -20.14 0.96 25.13
C PRO A 420 -19.29 2.02 25.82
N THR A 421 -18.22 1.62 26.49
CA THR A 421 -17.34 2.54 27.25
C THR A 421 -16.01 2.80 26.58
N ASN A 422 -15.51 1.87 25.75
CA ASN A 422 -14.12 1.94 25.29
C ASN A 422 -14.00 2.21 23.79
N GLN A 423 -14.97 1.78 22.97
CA GLN A 423 -14.88 1.91 21.51
C GLN A 423 -15.73 3.05 20.98
N ASP A 424 -17.03 3.08 21.24
CA ASP A 424 -17.97 4.11 20.78
C ASP A 424 -17.83 4.40 19.26
N GLY A 425 -17.81 3.35 18.45
CA GLY A 425 -17.64 3.47 17.00
C GLY A 425 -16.20 3.70 16.55
N TRP A 426 -15.21 3.45 17.41
CA TRP A 426 -13.78 3.56 17.10
C TRP A 426 -13.06 2.22 17.26
N ASN A 427 -12.20 1.90 16.32
CA ASN A 427 -11.17 0.90 16.53
C ASN A 427 -10.00 1.57 17.27
N ARG A 428 -9.75 1.12 18.51
CA ARG A 428 -8.78 1.73 19.44
C ARG A 428 -7.37 1.12 19.38
N LYS A 429 -7.05 0.41 18.29
CA LYS A 429 -5.71 -0.17 18.10
C LYS A 429 -4.64 0.84 17.70
N GLY A 430 -5.00 2.09 17.46
CA GLY A 430 -4.05 3.14 17.14
C GLY A 430 -2.91 3.24 18.13
N LEU A 431 -1.71 3.47 17.64
CA LEU A 431 -0.58 3.94 18.45
C LEU A 431 -0.79 5.40 18.89
N ILE A 432 -1.63 6.12 18.17
CA ILE A 432 -2.06 7.50 18.44
C ILE A 432 -3.58 7.49 18.56
N SER A 433 -4.11 8.19 19.55
CA SER A 433 -5.55 8.27 19.76
C SER A 433 -6.27 9.10 18.69
N ASP A 434 -7.60 9.02 18.68
CA ASP A 434 -8.49 9.89 17.89
C ASP A 434 -8.29 11.39 18.17
N GLN A 435 -7.71 11.74 19.31
CA GLN A 435 -7.38 13.11 19.70
C GLN A 435 -5.95 13.52 19.30
N GLY A 436 -5.18 12.64 18.66
CA GLY A 436 -3.81 12.92 18.25
C GLY A 436 -2.76 12.67 19.33
N MET A 437 -3.12 12.00 20.42
CA MET A 437 -2.20 11.75 21.54
C MET A 437 -1.51 10.41 21.40
N ARG A 438 -0.18 10.38 21.48
CA ARG A 438 0.65 9.16 21.38
C ARG A 438 0.49 8.30 22.62
N LYS A 439 0.08 7.04 22.43
CA LYS A 439 -0.05 6.04 23.49
C LYS A 439 1.32 5.45 23.86
N LYS A 440 1.42 4.75 24.99
CA LYS A 440 2.69 4.12 25.47
C LYS A 440 3.32 3.18 24.45
N ALA A 441 2.52 2.43 23.70
CA ALA A 441 3.00 1.52 22.65
C ALA A 441 3.71 2.24 21.48
N TRP A 442 3.37 3.52 21.21
CA TRP A 442 4.04 4.32 20.19
C TRP A 442 5.54 4.47 20.48
N TYR A 443 5.90 4.76 21.72
CA TYR A 443 7.29 4.93 22.14
C TYR A 443 8.08 3.62 22.04
N LEU A 444 7.47 2.50 22.40
CA LEU A 444 8.09 1.17 22.28
C LEU A 444 8.38 0.82 20.81
N MET A 445 7.44 1.09 19.92
CA MET A 445 7.64 0.83 18.49
C MET A 445 8.69 1.75 17.88
N ARG A 446 8.72 3.03 18.24
CA ARG A 446 9.77 3.96 17.82
C ARG A 446 11.15 3.44 18.21
N ASP A 447 11.33 3.02 19.46
CA ASP A 447 12.61 2.54 19.98
C ASP A 447 13.02 1.22 19.29
N TYR A 448 12.06 0.34 19.01
CA TYR A 448 12.30 -0.89 18.24
C TYR A 448 12.76 -0.56 16.81
N TYR A 449 12.13 0.37 16.11
CA TYR A 449 12.50 0.77 14.76
C TYR A 449 13.86 1.47 14.71
N GLN A 450 14.21 2.27 15.70
CA GLN A 450 15.54 2.86 15.81
C GLN A 450 16.62 1.77 15.94
N LYS A 451 16.42 0.75 16.77
CA LYS A 451 17.34 -0.39 16.89
C LYS A 451 17.48 -1.14 15.57
N LYS A 452 16.38 -1.47 14.89
CA LYS A 452 16.43 -2.18 13.59
C LYS A 452 17.18 -1.39 12.51
N LYS A 453 17.06 -0.07 12.48
CA LYS A 453 17.83 0.77 11.55
C LYS A 453 19.34 0.75 11.81
N LEU A 454 19.76 0.61 13.06
CA LEU A 454 21.18 0.52 13.42
C LEU A 454 21.80 -0.82 13.07
N THR A 455 21.02 -1.91 13.17
CA THR A 455 21.50 -3.28 12.89
C THR A 455 21.49 -3.64 11.40
N ASN A 456 20.75 -2.90 10.56
CA ASN A 456 20.64 -3.12 9.12
C ASN A 456 21.49 -2.14 8.28
N ARG A 457 22.40 -1.39 8.91
CA ARG A 457 23.42 -0.54 8.28
C ARG A 457 24.73 -1.31 8.12
#